data_d2b304620c5142864f1f9252e3f54abf
#
_entry.id   d2b304620c5142864f1f9252e3f54abf
#
_cell.length_a   1.000
_cell.length_b   1.000
_cell.length_c   1.000
_cell.angle_alpha   90.00
_cell.angle_beta   90.00
_cell.angle_gamma   90.00
#
_symmetry.space_group_name_H-M   'P 1'
#
loop_
_entity.id
_entity.type
_entity.pdbx_description
1 polymer ?
#
loop_
_entity_poly.entity_id
_entity_poly.type
_entity_poly.pdbx_seq_one_letter_code
_entity_poly.pdbx_strand_id
1 'polypeptide(L)'
;MVNDKYFWPEEVSVGEVIYPPGGAFGPRLQRNLQLIILHSGQMTVWIDDVPHTALAETVCVLFPGHKEYYAFAEESETWHSWLHFFLPRLPETLVARMARLPWPLPLSSTMADLTHEALALKSSPLSTAPLLLKALATQMIWRYIGEGELLMNGLPTPPDPAIENARHFMHAHLAEPLTLDMIAMAAVVSPSHLIRLFRQQLNTTPMAYLWERRVGQGIDLLRQTGLGVGEIARRCGFQTSYHFSRRVRQATGLSPLEVRLQAW
;
A
#
# COMPACT_ATOMS: atom_id res chain seq x y z
N MET A 1 -2.65 -16.29 19.40
CA MET A 1 -2.69 -15.09 18.56
C MET A 1 -2.51 -15.56 17.13
N VAL A 2 -3.56 -15.55 16.31
CA VAL A 2 -3.45 -15.82 14.88
C VAL A 2 -2.74 -14.62 14.26
N ASN A 3 -1.61 -14.87 13.63
CA ASN A 3 -0.73 -13.84 13.12
C ASN A 3 -1.33 -13.30 11.80
N ASP A 4 -1.93 -12.11 11.78
CA ASP A 4 -2.47 -11.42 10.60
C ASP A 4 -1.45 -11.25 9.44
N LYS A 5 -0.19 -11.56 9.72
CA LYS A 5 0.91 -11.40 8.75
C LYS A 5 0.86 -12.39 7.57
N TYR A 6 -0.01 -13.40 7.60
CA TYR A 6 -0.04 -14.45 6.57
C TYR A 6 -1.44 -14.68 6.02
N PHE A 7 -2.01 -13.66 5.35
CA PHE A 7 -3.14 -13.87 4.46
C PHE A 7 -2.60 -14.34 3.10
N TRP A 8 -2.74 -15.63 2.84
CA TRP A 8 -2.38 -16.24 1.57
C TRP A 8 -3.44 -17.26 1.18
N PRO A 9 -4.23 -17.03 0.11
CA PRO A 9 -5.29 -17.96 -0.30
C PRO A 9 -4.70 -19.25 -0.89
N GLU A 10 -5.40 -20.38 -0.64
CA GLU A 10 -5.05 -21.66 -1.27
C GLU A 10 -5.32 -21.63 -2.77
N GLU A 11 -6.43 -20.97 -3.15
CA GLU A 11 -6.84 -20.76 -4.53
C GLU A 11 -7.54 -19.41 -4.67
N VAL A 12 -7.46 -18.83 -5.87
CA VAL A 12 -8.19 -17.63 -6.26
C VAL A 12 -8.89 -17.89 -7.59
N SER A 13 -10.18 -17.58 -7.66
CA SER A 13 -10.94 -17.55 -8.90
C SER A 13 -11.26 -16.10 -9.26
N VAL A 14 -11.03 -15.74 -10.52
CA VAL A 14 -11.32 -14.40 -11.06
C VAL A 14 -12.20 -14.51 -12.30
N GLY A 15 -13.09 -13.56 -12.47
CA GLY A 15 -13.92 -13.46 -13.65
C GLY A 15 -14.63 -12.12 -13.75
N GLU A 16 -15.32 -11.94 -14.86
CA GLU A 16 -16.15 -10.76 -15.13
C GLU A 16 -17.42 -11.17 -15.84
N VAL A 17 -18.44 -10.32 -15.76
CA VAL A 17 -19.72 -10.51 -16.44
C VAL A 17 -20.39 -9.16 -16.68
N ILE A 18 -21.14 -9.09 -17.76
CA ILE A 18 -22.05 -7.99 -18.04
C ILE A 18 -23.48 -8.54 -17.90
N TYR A 19 -24.24 -8.02 -16.94
CA TYR A 19 -25.65 -8.33 -16.79
C TYR A 19 -26.50 -7.39 -17.65
N PRO A 20 -27.51 -7.91 -18.34
CA PRO A 20 -28.49 -7.06 -19.03
C PRO A 20 -29.33 -6.25 -18.04
N PRO A 21 -30.04 -5.20 -18.49
CA PRO A 21 -30.98 -4.45 -17.66
C PRO A 21 -31.97 -5.37 -16.94
N GLY A 22 -32.20 -5.13 -15.64
CA GLY A 22 -33.07 -5.95 -14.79
C GLY A 22 -32.53 -7.35 -14.46
N GLY A 23 -31.25 -7.62 -14.78
CA GLY A 23 -30.61 -8.89 -14.45
C GLY A 23 -30.58 -9.17 -12.95
N ALA A 24 -30.55 -10.45 -12.57
CA ALA A 24 -30.51 -10.87 -11.18
C ALA A 24 -29.63 -12.11 -11.01
N PHE A 25 -29.13 -12.34 -9.77
CA PHE A 25 -28.36 -13.53 -9.43
C PHE A 25 -28.63 -13.97 -8.00
N GLY A 26 -28.81 -15.26 -7.80
CA GLY A 26 -29.11 -15.85 -6.50
C GLY A 26 -30.57 -16.34 -6.38
N PRO A 27 -31.09 -16.68 -5.17
CA PRO A 27 -30.35 -16.63 -3.90
C PRO A 27 -29.23 -17.67 -3.81
N ARG A 28 -28.15 -17.33 -3.12
CA ARG A 28 -27.02 -18.23 -2.86
C ARG A 28 -26.49 -18.09 -1.43
N LEU A 29 -25.80 -19.11 -0.93
CA LEU A 29 -24.97 -18.99 0.26
C LEU A 29 -23.55 -18.62 -0.16
N GLN A 30 -23.05 -17.48 0.29
CA GLN A 30 -21.66 -17.08 0.05
C GLN A 30 -20.74 -17.99 0.87
N ARG A 31 -19.81 -18.66 0.19
CA ARG A 31 -18.93 -19.64 0.81
C ARG A 31 -17.51 -19.15 1.04
N ASN A 32 -17.11 -18.13 0.31
CA ASN A 32 -15.74 -17.63 0.28
C ASN A 32 -15.70 -16.12 0.50
N LEU A 33 -14.57 -15.59 0.93
CA LEU A 33 -14.34 -14.16 0.83
C LEU A 33 -14.39 -13.77 -0.65
N GLN A 34 -15.09 -12.68 -0.97
CA GLN A 34 -15.21 -12.20 -2.34
C GLN A 34 -14.97 -10.70 -2.39
N LEU A 35 -14.23 -10.24 -3.41
CA LEU A 35 -14.25 -8.86 -3.87
C LEU A 35 -15.11 -8.79 -5.14
N ILE A 36 -15.97 -7.78 -5.21
CA ILE A 36 -16.68 -7.39 -6.44
C ILE A 36 -16.21 -5.99 -6.82
N ILE A 37 -15.79 -5.83 -8.06
CA ILE A 37 -15.37 -4.56 -8.65
C ILE A 37 -16.44 -4.16 -9.65
N LEU A 38 -17.20 -3.12 -9.35
CA LEU A 38 -18.28 -2.63 -10.19
C LEU A 38 -17.76 -1.53 -11.12
N HIS A 39 -17.66 -1.84 -12.42
CA HIS A 39 -17.11 -0.93 -13.42
C HIS A 39 -18.17 0.01 -14.00
N SER A 40 -19.38 -0.49 -14.24
CA SER A 40 -20.50 0.32 -14.73
C SER A 40 -21.85 -0.19 -14.22
N GLY A 41 -22.87 0.66 -14.30
CA GLY A 41 -24.22 0.32 -13.83
C GLY A 41 -24.38 0.44 -12.31
N GLN A 42 -25.31 -0.35 -11.79
CA GLN A 42 -25.66 -0.38 -10.36
C GLN A 42 -25.95 -1.81 -9.94
N MET A 43 -25.57 -2.14 -8.71
CA MET A 43 -25.83 -3.43 -8.09
C MET A 43 -26.46 -3.20 -6.72
N THR A 44 -27.57 -3.87 -6.43
CA THR A 44 -28.10 -4.03 -5.08
C THR A 44 -27.92 -5.48 -4.66
N VAL A 45 -27.21 -5.72 -3.56
CA VAL A 45 -27.05 -7.04 -2.95
C VAL A 45 -27.82 -7.09 -1.64
N TRP A 46 -28.70 -8.07 -1.49
CA TRP A 46 -29.32 -8.39 -0.22
C TRP A 46 -28.42 -9.38 0.51
N ILE A 47 -27.94 -8.99 1.67
CA ILE A 47 -27.14 -9.82 2.56
C ILE A 47 -28.01 -10.13 3.77
N ASP A 48 -28.40 -11.39 3.95
CA ASP A 48 -29.36 -11.82 4.99
C ASP A 48 -30.63 -10.93 5.01
N ASP A 49 -31.21 -10.72 3.83
CA ASP A 49 -32.41 -9.91 3.57
C ASP A 49 -32.22 -8.37 3.79
N VAL A 50 -31.02 -7.90 4.09
CA VAL A 50 -30.71 -6.46 4.19
C VAL A 50 -30.12 -5.95 2.85
N PRO A 51 -30.75 -4.95 2.20
CA PRO A 51 -30.27 -4.44 0.92
C PRO A 51 -29.08 -3.49 1.09
N HIS A 52 -28.07 -3.67 0.26
CA HIS A 52 -26.89 -2.81 0.13
C HIS A 52 -26.70 -2.44 -1.33
N THR A 53 -26.61 -1.15 -1.65
CA THR A 53 -26.47 -0.67 -3.02
C THR A 53 -25.06 -0.16 -3.28
N ALA A 54 -24.49 -0.59 -4.41
CA ALA A 54 -23.22 -0.12 -4.94
C ALA A 54 -23.44 0.49 -6.33
N LEU A 55 -22.77 1.60 -6.61
CA LEU A 55 -22.77 2.29 -7.90
C LEU A 55 -21.48 1.97 -8.67
N ALA A 56 -21.45 2.33 -9.94
CA ALA A 56 -20.25 2.23 -10.77
C ALA A 56 -19.00 2.81 -10.09
N GLU A 57 -17.84 2.31 -10.46
CA GLU A 57 -16.55 2.68 -9.93
C GLU A 57 -16.40 2.46 -8.40
N THR A 58 -16.89 1.31 -7.93
CA THR A 58 -16.77 0.90 -6.54
C THR A 58 -16.25 -0.52 -6.39
N VAL A 59 -15.71 -0.80 -5.18
CA VAL A 59 -15.25 -2.13 -4.75
C VAL A 59 -16.02 -2.54 -3.51
N CYS A 60 -16.57 -3.75 -3.55
CA CYS A 60 -17.35 -4.35 -2.46
C CYS A 60 -16.62 -5.59 -1.93
N VAL A 61 -16.57 -5.74 -0.61
CA VAL A 61 -16.17 -7.00 0.04
C VAL A 61 -17.41 -7.74 0.52
N LEU A 62 -17.45 -9.06 0.28
CA LEU A 62 -18.52 -9.94 0.74
C LEU A 62 -17.89 -11.10 1.53
N PHE A 63 -18.50 -11.41 2.66
CA PHE A 63 -17.97 -12.40 3.60
C PHE A 63 -18.69 -13.75 3.47
N PRO A 64 -18.01 -14.86 3.79
CA PRO A 64 -18.66 -16.17 3.82
C PRO A 64 -19.69 -16.26 4.95
N GLY A 65 -20.69 -17.14 4.74
CA GLY A 65 -21.71 -17.47 5.75
C GLY A 65 -23.05 -16.74 5.56
N HIS A 66 -23.14 -15.78 4.66
CA HIS A 66 -24.33 -14.97 4.41
C HIS A 66 -25.12 -15.48 3.21
N LYS A 67 -26.45 -15.36 3.29
CA LYS A 67 -27.34 -15.60 2.17
C LYS A 67 -27.42 -14.33 1.32
N GLU A 68 -27.17 -14.46 0.03
CA GLU A 68 -27.07 -13.32 -0.88
C GLU A 68 -28.02 -13.46 -2.07
N TYR A 69 -28.60 -12.32 -2.47
CA TYR A 69 -29.35 -12.15 -3.71
C TYR A 69 -28.95 -10.81 -4.34
N TYR A 70 -28.82 -10.79 -5.65
CA TYR A 70 -28.35 -9.61 -6.40
C TYR A 70 -29.42 -9.19 -7.40
N ALA A 71 -29.68 -7.89 -7.49
CA ALA A 71 -30.37 -7.24 -8.60
C ALA A 71 -29.47 -6.17 -9.20
N PHE A 72 -29.47 -6.11 -10.52
CA PHE A 72 -28.67 -5.17 -11.28
C PHE A 72 -29.57 -4.06 -11.87
N ALA A 73 -28.94 -2.99 -12.42
CA ALA A 73 -29.65 -1.82 -12.92
C ALA A 73 -30.82 -2.18 -13.85
N GLU A 74 -31.98 -1.54 -13.66
CA GLU A 74 -33.19 -1.78 -14.45
C GLU A 74 -33.10 -1.24 -15.89
N GLU A 75 -32.36 -0.12 -16.08
CA GLU A 75 -32.36 0.63 -17.33
C GLU A 75 -31.04 0.53 -18.11
N SER A 76 -30.03 -0.09 -17.54
CA SER A 76 -28.70 -0.17 -18.15
C SER A 76 -28.01 -1.49 -17.85
N GLU A 77 -27.04 -1.83 -18.68
CA GLU A 77 -26.15 -2.97 -18.37
C GLU A 77 -25.31 -2.69 -17.13
N THR A 78 -25.01 -3.74 -16.40
CA THR A 78 -24.11 -3.70 -15.24
C THR A 78 -22.91 -4.60 -15.47
N TRP A 79 -21.74 -4.00 -15.58
CA TRP A 79 -20.48 -4.71 -15.73
C TRP A 79 -19.72 -4.76 -14.40
N HIS A 80 -19.40 -5.96 -13.95
CA HIS A 80 -18.55 -6.16 -12.79
C HIS A 80 -17.57 -7.32 -12.96
N SER A 81 -16.46 -7.22 -12.26
CA SER A 81 -15.49 -8.31 -12.06
C SER A 81 -15.58 -8.83 -10.64
N TRP A 82 -15.13 -10.07 -10.43
CA TRP A 82 -15.05 -10.64 -9.09
C TRP A 82 -13.76 -11.42 -8.88
N LEU A 83 -13.34 -11.50 -7.60
CA LEU A 83 -12.35 -12.44 -7.11
C LEU A 83 -12.93 -13.21 -5.93
N HIS A 84 -12.89 -14.53 -5.98
CA HIS A 84 -13.16 -15.41 -4.85
C HIS A 84 -11.86 -15.90 -4.24
N PHE A 85 -11.75 -15.80 -2.93
CA PHE A 85 -10.59 -16.23 -2.17
C PHE A 85 -10.94 -17.51 -1.40
N PHE A 86 -10.33 -18.62 -1.79
CA PHE A 86 -10.50 -19.90 -1.12
C PHE A 86 -9.46 -20.02 -0.02
N LEU A 87 -9.92 -20.06 1.23
CA LEU A 87 -9.11 -20.16 2.45
C LEU A 87 -9.69 -21.25 3.33
N PRO A 88 -8.86 -22.06 4.00
CA PRO A 88 -9.34 -23.05 4.98
C PRO A 88 -10.05 -22.38 6.14
N ARG A 89 -9.55 -21.23 6.55
CA ARG A 89 -10.12 -20.35 7.56
C ARG A 89 -9.76 -18.90 7.28
N LEU A 90 -10.77 -18.04 7.28
CA LEU A 90 -10.58 -16.61 7.21
C LEU A 90 -10.22 -16.07 8.61
N PRO A 91 -9.07 -15.35 8.78
CA PRO A 91 -8.69 -14.80 10.09
C PRO A 91 -9.74 -13.83 10.62
N GLU A 92 -10.21 -14.05 11.83
CA GLU A 92 -11.27 -13.23 12.48
C GLU A 92 -10.85 -11.75 12.59
N THR A 93 -9.57 -11.50 12.87
CA THR A 93 -8.99 -10.16 12.93
C THR A 93 -9.06 -9.44 11.58
N LEU A 94 -8.84 -10.15 10.47
CA LEU A 94 -8.96 -9.60 9.12
C LEU A 94 -10.42 -9.28 8.78
N VAL A 95 -11.35 -10.18 9.10
CA VAL A 95 -12.80 -9.96 8.95
C VAL A 95 -13.23 -8.73 9.75
N ALA A 96 -12.90 -8.66 11.04
CA ALA A 96 -13.25 -7.54 11.89
C ALA A 96 -12.67 -6.20 11.41
N ARG A 97 -11.49 -6.23 10.80
CA ARG A 97 -10.86 -5.05 10.22
C ARG A 97 -11.59 -4.58 8.96
N MET A 98 -11.90 -5.48 8.03
CA MET A 98 -12.64 -5.16 6.80
C MET A 98 -14.09 -4.75 7.07
N ALA A 99 -14.78 -5.40 8.03
CA ALA A 99 -16.17 -5.12 8.37
C ALA A 99 -16.41 -3.71 8.98
N ARG A 100 -15.34 -3.04 9.42
CA ARG A 100 -15.41 -1.65 9.91
C ARG A 100 -15.28 -0.61 8.82
N LEU A 101 -14.82 -1.01 7.64
CA LEU A 101 -14.58 -0.09 6.54
C LEU A 101 -15.91 0.38 5.91
N PRO A 102 -15.95 1.56 5.29
CA PRO A 102 -17.08 1.95 4.47
C PRO A 102 -17.38 0.90 3.40
N TRP A 103 -18.65 0.71 3.10
CA TRP A 103 -19.08 -0.23 2.07
C TRP A 103 -20.14 0.47 1.18
N PRO A 104 -19.95 0.52 -0.14
CA PRO A 104 -18.75 0.15 -0.91
C PRO A 104 -17.60 1.16 -0.75
N LEU A 105 -16.38 0.80 -1.17
CA LEU A 105 -15.27 1.73 -1.34
C LEU A 105 -15.20 2.25 -2.78
N PRO A 106 -14.72 3.48 -3.03
CA PRO A 106 -14.39 3.95 -4.37
C PRO A 106 -13.33 3.06 -5.04
N LEU A 107 -13.46 2.82 -6.33
CA LEU A 107 -12.48 2.09 -7.13
C LEU A 107 -11.29 3.01 -7.43
N SER A 108 -10.12 2.73 -6.84
CA SER A 108 -8.88 3.42 -7.20
C SER A 108 -8.33 2.92 -8.54
N SER A 109 -7.58 3.78 -9.26
CA SER A 109 -6.89 3.38 -10.49
C SER A 109 -6.00 2.16 -10.29
N THR A 110 -5.27 2.10 -9.18
CA THR A 110 -4.42 0.95 -8.86
C THR A 110 -5.24 -0.34 -8.65
N MET A 111 -6.41 -0.26 -8.00
CA MET A 111 -7.28 -1.44 -7.84
C MET A 111 -7.84 -1.88 -9.20
N ALA A 112 -8.17 -0.95 -10.08
CA ALA A 112 -8.61 -1.24 -11.46
C ALA A 112 -7.50 -1.94 -12.26
N ASP A 113 -6.26 -1.44 -12.21
CA ASP A 113 -5.10 -2.04 -12.87
C ASP A 113 -4.84 -3.47 -12.38
N LEU A 114 -4.86 -3.69 -11.06
CA LEU A 114 -4.71 -5.02 -10.47
C LEU A 114 -5.82 -5.99 -10.90
N THR A 115 -7.06 -5.49 -11.03
CA THR A 115 -8.19 -6.29 -11.53
C THR A 115 -7.97 -6.70 -12.97
N HIS A 116 -7.53 -5.78 -13.81
CA HIS A 116 -7.22 -6.07 -15.22
C HIS A 116 -6.10 -7.12 -15.34
N GLU A 117 -5.03 -6.98 -14.56
CA GLU A 117 -3.93 -7.95 -14.55
C GLU A 117 -4.39 -9.32 -14.05
N ALA A 118 -5.23 -9.38 -13.01
CA ALA A 118 -5.79 -10.62 -12.50
C ALA A 118 -6.64 -11.35 -13.55
N LEU A 119 -7.48 -10.62 -14.30
CA LEU A 119 -8.27 -11.17 -15.41
C LEU A 119 -7.38 -11.71 -16.55
N ALA A 120 -6.30 -10.99 -16.89
CA ALA A 120 -5.35 -11.44 -17.90
C ALA A 120 -4.63 -12.74 -17.49
N LEU A 121 -4.34 -12.94 -16.21
CA LEU A 121 -3.72 -14.17 -15.71
C LEU A 121 -4.60 -15.41 -15.85
N LYS A 122 -5.93 -15.26 -15.89
CA LYS A 122 -6.88 -16.39 -16.08
C LYS A 122 -6.61 -17.18 -17.35
N SER A 123 -6.22 -16.52 -18.42
CA SER A 123 -5.92 -17.14 -19.73
C SER A 123 -4.43 -17.16 -20.04
N SER A 124 -3.58 -16.85 -19.08
CA SER A 124 -2.12 -16.80 -19.25
C SER A 124 -1.55 -18.20 -19.44
N PRO A 125 -0.63 -18.41 -20.42
CA PRO A 125 0.07 -19.67 -20.60
C PRO A 125 1.19 -19.93 -19.58
N LEU A 126 1.45 -18.99 -18.67
CA LEU A 126 2.51 -19.12 -17.66
C LEU A 126 2.16 -20.21 -16.65
N SER A 127 3.06 -21.16 -16.44
CA SER A 127 2.92 -22.19 -15.39
C SER A 127 2.81 -21.58 -13.97
N THR A 128 3.31 -20.37 -13.78
CA THR A 128 3.27 -19.62 -12.53
C THR A 128 2.03 -18.72 -12.40
N ALA A 129 1.15 -18.66 -13.42
CA ALA A 129 -0.04 -17.80 -13.40
C ALA A 129 -0.93 -17.97 -12.15
N PRO A 130 -1.17 -19.21 -11.63
CA PRO A 130 -1.93 -19.38 -10.40
C PRO A 130 -1.25 -18.75 -9.17
N LEU A 131 0.08 -18.78 -9.09
CA LEU A 131 0.83 -18.15 -7.99
C LEU A 131 0.81 -16.63 -8.11
N LEU A 132 0.96 -16.11 -9.33
CA LEU A 132 0.85 -14.66 -9.59
C LEU A 132 -0.55 -14.15 -9.26
N LEU A 133 -1.60 -14.89 -9.63
CA LEU A 133 -2.97 -14.52 -9.28
C LEU A 133 -3.20 -14.47 -7.77
N LYS A 134 -2.65 -15.43 -7.00
CA LYS A 134 -2.71 -15.40 -5.54
C LYS A 134 -1.98 -14.18 -4.95
N ALA A 135 -0.83 -13.83 -5.50
CA ALA A 135 -0.06 -12.66 -5.05
C ALA A 135 -0.83 -11.35 -5.31
N LEU A 136 -1.38 -11.18 -6.52
CA LEU A 136 -2.22 -10.04 -6.88
C LEU A 136 -3.46 -9.95 -5.99
N ALA A 137 -4.18 -11.04 -5.83
CA ALA A 137 -5.37 -11.11 -4.99
C ALA A 137 -5.06 -10.75 -3.53
N THR A 138 -3.92 -11.23 -3.00
CA THR A 138 -3.43 -10.84 -1.67
C THR A 138 -3.14 -9.34 -1.59
N GLN A 139 -2.47 -8.78 -2.60
CA GLN A 139 -2.24 -7.34 -2.70
C GLN A 139 -3.54 -6.55 -2.74
N MET A 140 -4.56 -7.01 -3.48
CA MET A 140 -5.87 -6.35 -3.57
C MET A 140 -6.59 -6.29 -2.22
N ILE A 141 -6.55 -7.35 -1.40
CA ILE A 141 -7.12 -7.34 -0.04
C ILE A 141 -6.42 -6.31 0.85
N TRP A 142 -5.08 -6.29 0.86
CA TRP A 142 -4.35 -5.31 1.68
C TRP A 142 -4.54 -3.88 1.19
N ARG A 143 -4.71 -3.69 -0.11
CA ARG A 143 -5.04 -2.39 -0.69
C ARG A 143 -6.45 -1.95 -0.31
N TYR A 144 -7.45 -2.83 -0.44
CA TYR A 144 -8.83 -2.57 0.01
C TYR A 144 -8.87 -2.08 1.45
N ILE A 145 -8.14 -2.77 2.35
CA ILE A 145 -8.05 -2.37 3.76
C ILE A 145 -7.38 -1.00 3.91
N GLY A 146 -6.21 -0.81 3.28
CA GLY A 146 -5.46 0.45 3.40
C GLY A 146 -6.22 1.65 2.86
N GLU A 147 -6.87 1.53 1.70
CA GLU A 147 -7.67 2.58 1.09
C GLU A 147 -8.93 2.89 1.92
N GLY A 148 -9.60 1.85 2.46
CA GLY A 148 -10.75 2.02 3.34
C GLY A 148 -10.38 2.71 4.66
N GLU A 149 -9.25 2.35 5.27
CA GLU A 149 -8.75 3.03 6.47
C GLU A 149 -8.36 4.48 6.23
N LEU A 150 -7.75 4.77 5.07
CA LEU A 150 -7.47 6.15 4.66
C LEU A 150 -8.77 6.97 4.49
N LEU A 151 -9.80 6.37 3.92
CA LEU A 151 -11.09 7.01 3.75
C LEU A 151 -11.76 7.31 5.09
N MET A 152 -11.70 6.37 6.05
CA MET A 152 -12.26 6.53 7.40
C MET A 152 -11.53 7.60 8.23
N ASN A 153 -10.21 7.59 8.17
CA ASN A 153 -9.36 8.46 9.00
C ASN A 153 -9.10 9.84 8.36
N GLY A 154 -9.62 10.07 7.18
CA GLY A 154 -9.24 11.17 6.30
C GLY A 154 -7.90 10.87 5.61
N LEU A 155 -7.72 11.38 4.39
CA LEU A 155 -6.40 11.36 3.77
C LEU A 155 -5.45 12.13 4.70
N PRO A 156 -4.26 11.58 5.02
CA PRO A 156 -3.24 12.39 5.68
C PRO A 156 -3.12 13.68 4.86
N THR A 157 -3.19 14.82 5.53
CA THR A 157 -2.96 16.10 4.84
C THR A 157 -1.67 15.94 4.03
N PRO A 158 -1.71 16.11 2.69
CA PRO A 158 -0.50 15.96 1.90
C PRO A 158 0.57 16.87 2.51
N PRO A 159 1.82 16.39 2.60
CA PRO A 159 2.90 17.22 3.08
C PRO A 159 2.93 18.53 2.28
N ASP A 160 3.28 19.62 2.93
CA ASP A 160 3.49 20.89 2.25
C ASP A 160 4.41 20.66 1.04
N PRO A 161 4.06 21.13 -0.16
CA PRO A 161 4.89 20.95 -1.36
C PRO A 161 6.36 21.33 -1.14
N ALA A 162 6.64 22.32 -0.29
CA ALA A 162 8.00 22.69 0.08
C ALA A 162 8.73 21.57 0.85
N ILE A 163 8.03 20.79 1.68
CA ILE A 163 8.63 19.63 2.35
C ILE A 163 8.95 18.54 1.33
N GLU A 164 8.04 18.24 0.41
CA GLU A 164 8.28 17.22 -0.61
C GLU A 164 9.43 17.61 -1.55
N ASN A 165 9.48 18.85 -2.00
CA ASN A 165 10.57 19.38 -2.81
C ASN A 165 11.92 19.30 -2.05
N ALA A 166 11.94 19.70 -0.78
CA ALA A 166 13.13 19.60 0.06
C ALA A 166 13.59 18.15 0.22
N ARG A 167 12.68 17.22 0.49
CA ARG A 167 12.98 15.80 0.62
C ARG A 167 13.51 15.22 -0.68
N HIS A 168 12.86 15.51 -1.79
CA HIS A 168 13.29 15.06 -3.12
C HIS A 168 14.70 15.55 -3.45
N PHE A 169 14.97 16.85 -3.23
CA PHE A 169 16.28 17.44 -3.43
C PHE A 169 17.36 16.79 -2.55
N MET A 170 17.09 16.63 -1.24
CA MET A 170 18.01 15.97 -0.32
C MET A 170 18.32 14.52 -0.72
N HIS A 171 17.30 13.78 -1.20
CA HIS A 171 17.49 12.41 -1.67
C HIS A 171 18.34 12.32 -2.95
N ALA A 172 18.10 13.19 -3.91
CA ALA A 172 18.84 13.23 -5.17
C ALA A 172 20.33 13.61 -4.97
N HIS A 173 20.60 14.44 -3.94
CA HIS A 173 21.93 15.00 -3.67
C HIS A 173 22.53 14.54 -2.33
N LEU A 174 22.14 13.32 -1.88
CA LEU A 174 22.45 12.86 -0.52
C LEU A 174 23.96 12.82 -0.20
N ALA A 175 24.79 12.49 -1.19
CA ALA A 175 26.25 12.41 -1.06
C ALA A 175 26.94 13.78 -1.07
N GLU A 176 26.25 14.84 -1.49
CA GLU A 176 26.83 16.16 -1.70
C GLU A 176 26.83 17.01 -0.42
N PRO A 177 27.72 18.02 -0.32
CA PRO A 177 27.72 18.95 0.81
C PRO A 177 26.52 19.91 0.73
N LEU A 178 25.38 19.51 1.27
CA LEU A 178 24.15 20.32 1.28
C LEU A 178 24.15 21.27 2.48
N THR A 179 23.73 22.52 2.21
CA THR A 179 23.44 23.53 3.23
C THR A 179 21.92 23.73 3.37
N LEU A 180 21.49 24.31 4.49
CA LEU A 180 20.09 24.66 4.70
C LEU A 180 19.57 25.60 3.60
N ASP A 181 20.38 26.57 3.16
CA ASP A 181 20.00 27.53 2.14
C ASP A 181 19.77 26.84 0.77
N MET A 182 20.62 25.88 0.39
CA MET A 182 20.44 25.09 -0.84
C MET A 182 19.12 24.31 -0.80
N ILE A 183 18.82 23.68 0.32
CA ILE A 183 17.58 22.91 0.49
C ILE A 183 16.36 23.83 0.46
N ALA A 184 16.43 24.98 1.12
CA ALA A 184 15.34 25.96 1.15
C ALA A 184 15.10 26.58 -0.24
N MET A 185 16.16 26.87 -0.99
CA MET A 185 16.06 27.33 -2.38
C MET A 185 15.40 26.29 -3.28
N ALA A 186 15.78 25.02 -3.18
CA ALA A 186 15.14 23.92 -3.92
C ALA A 186 13.66 23.73 -3.54
N ALA A 187 13.30 24.03 -2.29
CA ALA A 187 11.93 24.02 -1.79
C ALA A 187 11.12 25.30 -2.11
N VAL A 188 11.76 26.31 -2.72
CA VAL A 188 11.16 27.61 -3.06
C VAL A 188 10.60 28.33 -1.83
N VAL A 189 11.30 28.25 -0.69
CA VAL A 189 10.93 28.92 0.58
C VAL A 189 12.16 29.49 1.28
N SER A 190 11.94 30.36 2.30
CA SER A 190 13.02 30.82 3.14
C SER A 190 13.52 29.72 4.09
N PRO A 191 14.80 29.73 4.52
CA PRO A 191 15.36 28.76 5.47
C PRO A 191 14.57 28.67 6.78
N SER A 192 14.14 29.80 7.34
CA SER A 192 13.33 29.86 8.55
C SER A 192 11.93 29.24 8.37
N HIS A 193 11.32 29.46 7.23
CA HIS A 193 10.04 28.85 6.88
C HIS A 193 10.19 27.33 6.75
N LEU A 194 11.22 26.85 6.06
CA LEU A 194 11.50 25.42 5.92
C LEU A 194 11.70 24.73 7.27
N ILE A 195 12.48 25.35 8.19
CA ILE A 195 12.65 24.81 9.55
C ILE A 195 11.31 24.70 10.27
N ARG A 196 10.45 25.71 10.16
CA ARG A 196 9.14 25.72 10.79
C ARG A 196 8.24 24.59 10.24
N LEU A 197 8.19 24.43 8.93
CA LEU A 197 7.42 23.36 8.27
C LEU A 197 7.90 21.97 8.70
N PHE A 198 9.21 21.72 8.68
CA PHE A 198 9.77 20.44 9.11
C PHE A 198 9.46 20.13 10.58
N ARG A 199 9.50 21.14 11.46
CA ARG A 199 9.12 20.95 12.88
C ARG A 199 7.65 20.63 13.04
N GLN A 200 6.77 21.32 12.32
CA GLN A 200 5.32 21.16 12.42
C GLN A 200 4.84 19.81 11.85
N GLN A 201 5.36 19.38 10.70
CA GLN A 201 4.83 18.20 10.02
C GLN A 201 5.67 16.94 10.24
N LEU A 202 6.98 17.07 10.47
CA LEU A 202 7.89 15.93 10.62
C LEU A 202 8.56 15.85 12.01
N ASN A 203 8.23 16.78 12.90
CA ASN A 203 8.81 16.87 14.26
C ASN A 203 10.36 16.82 14.27
N THR A 204 10.99 17.35 13.22
CA THR A 204 12.46 17.39 13.07
C THR A 204 12.90 18.70 12.38
N THR A 205 14.19 18.87 12.10
CA THR A 205 14.71 19.94 11.26
C THR A 205 15.20 19.43 9.93
N PRO A 206 15.26 20.26 8.85
CA PRO A 206 15.76 19.80 7.54
C PRO A 206 17.16 19.15 7.62
N MET A 207 18.08 19.75 8.37
CA MET A 207 19.43 19.23 8.52
C MET A 207 19.48 17.93 9.35
N ALA A 208 18.68 17.82 10.42
CA ALA A 208 18.57 16.59 11.19
C ALA A 208 18.00 15.44 10.34
N TYR A 209 16.95 15.72 9.55
CA TYR A 209 16.40 14.78 8.59
C TYR A 209 17.45 14.31 7.57
N LEU A 210 18.22 15.23 6.97
CA LEU A 210 19.30 14.88 6.04
C LEU A 210 20.32 13.93 6.69
N TRP A 211 20.78 14.24 7.92
CA TRP A 211 21.73 13.39 8.61
C TRP A 211 21.16 12.01 8.96
N GLU A 212 19.91 11.95 9.35
CA GLU A 212 19.22 10.67 9.62
C GLU A 212 19.15 9.81 8.36
N ARG A 213 18.81 10.41 7.21
CA ARG A 213 18.77 9.71 5.90
C ARG A 213 20.15 9.21 5.48
N ARG A 214 21.21 10.01 5.66
CA ARG A 214 22.60 9.60 5.40
C ARG A 214 23.04 8.41 6.25
N VAL A 215 22.70 8.44 7.53
CA VAL A 215 22.99 7.33 8.45
C VAL A 215 22.19 6.09 8.08
N GLY A 216 20.91 6.21 7.79
CA GLY A 216 20.04 5.11 7.35
C GLY A 216 20.60 4.41 6.11
N GLN A 217 20.90 5.18 5.05
CA GLN A 217 21.52 4.64 3.84
C GLN A 217 22.86 3.94 4.13
N GLY A 218 23.67 4.53 5.01
CA GLY A 218 24.94 3.92 5.40
C GLY A 218 24.77 2.59 6.13
N ILE A 219 23.76 2.46 6.98
CA ILE A 219 23.41 1.21 7.67
C ILE A 219 22.96 0.17 6.65
N ASP A 220 22.13 0.55 5.67
CA ASP A 220 21.67 -0.37 4.62
C ASP A 220 22.84 -0.87 3.77
N LEU A 221 23.76 0.03 3.37
CA LEU A 221 24.97 -0.36 2.63
C LEU A 221 25.91 -1.26 3.45
N LEU A 222 26.02 -1.05 4.77
CA LEU A 222 26.79 -1.93 5.65
C LEU A 222 26.21 -3.36 5.67
N ARG A 223 24.88 -3.48 5.70
CA ARG A 223 24.17 -4.76 5.77
C ARG A 223 24.11 -5.51 4.46
N GLN A 224 24.04 -4.78 3.35
CA GLN A 224 23.73 -5.35 2.03
C GLN A 224 24.95 -5.44 1.11
N THR A 225 26.10 -4.85 1.47
CA THR A 225 27.27 -4.79 0.57
C THR A 225 28.58 -5.07 1.31
N GLY A 226 29.56 -5.54 0.54
CA GLY A 226 30.96 -5.69 1.00
C GLY A 226 31.79 -4.40 0.95
N LEU A 227 31.20 -3.22 0.67
CA LEU A 227 31.93 -1.96 0.55
C LEU A 227 32.66 -1.59 1.85
N GLY A 228 33.86 -1.04 1.73
CA GLY A 228 34.63 -0.56 2.89
C GLY A 228 33.89 0.59 3.61
N VAL A 229 34.07 0.68 4.94
CA VAL A 229 33.42 1.71 5.78
C VAL A 229 33.73 3.13 5.28
N GLY A 230 34.97 3.38 4.81
CA GLY A 230 35.36 4.66 4.25
C GLY A 230 34.65 5.00 2.92
N GLU A 231 34.42 3.99 2.09
CA GLU A 231 33.67 4.13 0.84
C GLU A 231 32.18 4.43 1.11
N ILE A 232 31.58 3.67 2.04
CA ILE A 232 30.19 3.92 2.46
C ILE A 232 30.04 5.34 3.02
N ALA A 233 30.96 5.77 3.88
CA ALA A 233 30.96 7.12 4.45
C ALA A 233 30.91 8.18 3.33
N ARG A 234 31.77 8.08 2.31
CA ARG A 234 31.81 9.03 1.17
C ARG A 234 30.48 9.01 0.39
N ARG A 235 29.96 7.83 0.05
CA ARG A 235 28.69 7.66 -0.69
C ARG A 235 27.49 8.23 0.05
N CYS A 236 27.56 8.28 1.39
CA CYS A 236 26.51 8.85 2.23
C CYS A 236 26.78 10.33 2.59
N GLY A 237 27.74 11.01 1.95
CA GLY A 237 28.01 12.43 2.17
C GLY A 237 28.71 12.75 3.49
N PHE A 238 29.43 11.79 4.07
CA PHE A 238 30.31 12.04 5.22
C PHE A 238 31.73 12.37 4.76
N GLN A 239 32.29 13.44 5.30
CA GLN A 239 33.66 13.83 4.99
C GLN A 239 34.72 12.86 5.54
N THR A 240 34.41 12.17 6.64
CA THR A 240 35.29 11.21 7.26
C THR A 240 34.57 9.95 7.72
N SER A 241 35.25 8.80 7.63
CA SER A 241 34.75 7.53 8.18
C SER A 241 34.56 7.57 9.70
N TYR A 242 35.33 8.40 10.40
CA TYR A 242 35.19 8.60 11.85
C TYR A 242 33.85 9.23 12.20
N HIS A 243 33.44 10.31 11.48
CA HIS A 243 32.17 10.96 11.71
C HIS A 243 31.01 10.01 11.39
N PHE A 244 31.10 9.28 10.27
CA PHE A 244 30.15 8.24 9.91
C PHE A 244 30.02 7.19 11.02
N SER A 245 31.13 6.59 11.46
CA SER A 245 31.14 5.54 12.49
C SER A 245 30.51 6.00 13.80
N ARG A 246 30.80 7.24 14.20
CA ARG A 246 30.20 7.84 15.41
C ARG A 246 28.68 7.98 15.26
N ARG A 247 28.19 8.42 14.09
CA ARG A 247 26.76 8.57 13.82
C ARG A 247 26.03 7.23 13.75
N VAL A 248 26.64 6.22 13.12
CA VAL A 248 26.10 4.85 13.10
C VAL A 248 25.99 4.32 14.52
N ARG A 249 27.04 4.47 15.34
CA ARG A 249 26.99 4.01 16.74
C ARG A 249 25.96 4.75 17.58
N GLN A 250 25.76 6.04 17.35
CA GLN A 250 24.69 6.81 18.00
C GLN A 250 23.29 6.30 17.63
N ALA A 251 23.08 5.88 16.39
CA ALA A 251 21.79 5.41 15.88
C ALA A 251 21.48 3.94 16.24
N THR A 252 22.52 3.09 16.32
CA THR A 252 22.33 1.63 16.45
C THR A 252 22.89 1.05 17.77
N GLY A 253 23.69 1.79 18.49
CA GLY A 253 24.51 1.29 19.63
C GLY A 253 25.76 0.53 19.20
N LEU A 254 25.96 0.23 17.93
CA LEU A 254 26.99 -0.64 17.38
C LEU A 254 27.97 0.13 16.47
N SER A 255 29.18 -0.36 16.34
CA SER A 255 30.12 0.11 15.32
C SER A 255 29.67 -0.36 13.91
N PRO A 256 30.14 0.29 12.83
CA PRO A 256 29.83 -0.14 11.46
C PRO A 256 30.17 -1.61 11.16
N LEU A 257 31.27 -2.11 11.72
CA LEU A 257 31.68 -3.51 11.55
C LEU A 257 30.74 -4.47 12.29
N GLU A 258 30.32 -4.11 13.52
CA GLU A 258 29.35 -4.90 14.28
C GLU A 258 27.96 -4.91 13.58
N VAL A 259 27.50 -3.77 13.01
CA VAL A 259 26.26 -3.71 12.20
C VAL A 259 26.35 -4.67 11.02
N ARG A 260 27.49 -4.75 10.35
CA ARG A 260 27.72 -5.69 9.24
C ARG A 260 27.67 -7.14 9.69
N LEU A 261 28.37 -7.47 10.77
CA LEU A 261 28.44 -8.85 11.29
C LEU A 261 27.08 -9.38 11.76
N GLN A 262 26.19 -8.50 12.22
CA GLN A 262 24.83 -8.92 12.62
C GLN A 262 23.90 -9.21 11.44
N ALA A 263 24.26 -8.78 10.23
CA ALA A 263 23.44 -8.95 9.04
C ALA A 263 23.77 -10.22 8.24
N TRP A 264 24.91 -10.84 8.55
CA TRP A 264 25.46 -12.04 7.89
C TRP A 264 25.71 -13.13 8.93
#